data_fb37e8fc8e63fa5adea8df865c4aa111
#
_entry.id   fb37e8fc8e63fa5adea8df865c4aa111
#
_cell.length_a   1.000
_cell.length_b   1.000
_cell.length_c   1.000
_cell.angle_alpha   90.00
_cell.angle_beta   90.00
_cell.angle_gamma   90.00
#
_symmetry.space_group_name_H-M   'P 1'
#
loop_
_entity.id
_entity.type
_entity.pdbx_description
1 polymer ?
#
loop_
_entity_poly.entity_id
_entity_poly.type
_entity_poly.pdbx_seq_one_letter_code
_entity_poly.pdbx_strand_id
1 'polypeptide(L)'
;MRNIKITNIVEQSQNHLEKILDPKEHIDKIIANSFKVLEAVYKEQLEPKSDIAGTPHLEHVGSRIIFPKYSDAEIRLSEQELRFIFVEQFNEYCRENKLHWYYSVETPTENKYLFKEQKKPKRDEGGQSGMFDLTIHDECFKRIALIEFKALNPKESCFTKDFLKLREEGKEILTYFIMYIKSYRSDTIARLYDKIFNATDDDKINYKDTNTNLHCFALKPPKGKPNIVEFNHNSNNSKK
;
A
#
# COMPACT_ATOMS: atom_id res chain seq x y z
N MET A 1 -39.29 -32.13 27.46
CA MET A 1 -39.18 -31.71 26.07
C MET A 1 -38.89 -30.21 25.90
N ARG A 2 -38.08 -29.59 26.75
CA ARG A 2 -37.69 -28.13 26.62
C ARG A 2 -36.23 -27.86 26.37
N ASN A 3 -35.36 -28.88 26.40
CA ASN A 3 -33.92 -28.68 26.27
C ASN A 3 -33.38 -28.68 24.83
N ILE A 4 -34.19 -29.10 23.84
CA ILE A 4 -33.73 -29.20 22.43
C ILE A 4 -33.76 -27.84 21.69
N LYS A 5 -34.60 -26.88 22.15
CA LYS A 5 -34.69 -25.55 21.48
C LYS A 5 -33.56 -24.58 21.83
N ILE A 6 -32.90 -24.73 22.95
CA ILE A 6 -31.84 -23.82 23.39
C ILE A 6 -30.53 -24.14 22.68
N THR A 7 -30.23 -25.41 22.45
CA THR A 7 -29.04 -25.86 21.75
C THR A 7 -29.02 -25.37 20.28
N ASN A 8 -30.17 -25.45 19.59
CA ASN A 8 -30.29 -25.00 18.21
C ASN A 8 -30.18 -23.46 18.04
N ILE A 9 -30.55 -22.69 19.08
CA ILE A 9 -30.40 -21.21 19.05
C ILE A 9 -28.92 -20.80 19.26
N VAL A 10 -28.21 -21.52 20.12
CA VAL A 10 -26.79 -21.28 20.37
C VAL A 10 -25.95 -21.72 19.17
N GLU A 11 -26.25 -22.83 18.52
CA GLU A 11 -25.59 -23.28 17.29
C GLU A 11 -25.90 -22.37 16.09
N GLN A 12 -27.14 -21.86 15.97
CA GLN A 12 -27.47 -20.86 14.94
C GLN A 12 -26.82 -19.48 15.20
N SER A 13 -26.64 -19.10 16.47
CA SER A 13 -25.89 -17.86 16.84
C SER A 13 -24.41 -18.04 16.63
N GLN A 14 -23.85 -19.23 16.74
CA GLN A 14 -22.43 -19.50 16.44
C GLN A 14 -22.16 -19.61 14.94
N ASN A 15 -23.11 -20.02 14.12
CA ASN A 15 -23.03 -20.05 12.67
C ASN A 15 -23.27 -18.65 12.02
N HIS A 16 -23.72 -17.66 12.79
CA HIS A 16 -23.81 -16.24 12.41
C HIS A 16 -22.69 -15.39 12.99
N LEU A 17 -21.66 -15.99 13.56
CA LEU A 17 -20.36 -15.38 13.63
C LEU A 17 -19.90 -15.25 12.17
N GLU A 18 -20.29 -14.14 11.54
CA GLU A 18 -19.70 -13.64 10.30
C GLU A 18 -18.22 -13.97 10.40
N LYS A 19 -17.70 -14.66 9.41
CA LYS A 19 -16.28 -14.98 9.28
C LYS A 19 -15.54 -13.66 9.45
N ILE A 20 -15.10 -13.37 10.69
CA ILE A 20 -14.37 -12.14 10.99
C ILE A 20 -13.15 -12.23 10.11
N LEU A 21 -13.13 -11.44 9.03
CA LEU A 21 -12.00 -11.41 8.13
C LEU A 21 -10.78 -10.97 8.94
N ASP A 22 -9.65 -11.60 8.67
CA ASP A 22 -8.37 -11.17 9.21
C ASP A 22 -8.13 -9.69 8.82
N PRO A 23 -7.62 -8.84 9.70
CA PRO A 23 -7.21 -7.47 9.38
C PRO A 23 -6.45 -7.35 8.06
N LYS A 24 -5.60 -8.33 7.74
CA LYS A 24 -4.90 -8.39 6.47
C LYS A 24 -5.84 -8.45 5.28
N GLU A 25 -6.88 -9.30 5.31
CA GLU A 25 -7.84 -9.43 4.21
C GLU A 25 -8.62 -8.13 3.96
N HIS A 26 -8.95 -7.40 5.03
CA HIS A 26 -9.60 -6.09 4.92
C HIS A 26 -8.67 -5.06 4.25
N ILE A 27 -7.43 -4.97 4.71
CA ILE A 27 -6.45 -4.02 4.18
C ILE A 27 -6.11 -4.34 2.72
N ASP A 28 -5.95 -5.60 2.37
CA ASP A 28 -5.69 -6.03 0.99
C ASP A 28 -6.85 -5.63 0.04
N LYS A 29 -8.11 -5.68 0.52
CA LYS A 29 -9.28 -5.19 -0.25
C LYS A 29 -9.26 -3.68 -0.42
N ILE A 30 -8.91 -2.92 0.62
CA ILE A 30 -8.77 -1.46 0.56
C ILE A 30 -7.69 -1.09 -0.46
N ILE A 31 -6.55 -1.77 -0.45
CA ILE A 31 -5.46 -1.57 -1.41
C ILE A 31 -5.94 -1.85 -2.84
N ALA A 32 -6.62 -2.98 -3.05
CA ALA A 32 -7.13 -3.36 -4.37
C ALA A 32 -8.14 -2.34 -4.91
N ASN A 33 -9.03 -1.82 -4.07
CA ASN A 33 -9.98 -0.77 -4.44
C ASN A 33 -9.24 0.54 -4.76
N SER A 34 -8.25 0.91 -3.95
CA SER A 34 -7.42 2.10 -4.16
C SER A 34 -6.72 2.07 -5.53
N PHE A 35 -6.18 0.92 -5.92
CA PHE A 35 -5.55 0.77 -7.24
C PHE A 35 -6.55 0.89 -8.40
N LYS A 36 -7.78 0.36 -8.24
CA LYS A 36 -8.85 0.52 -9.25
C LYS A 36 -9.23 1.98 -9.43
N VAL A 37 -9.41 2.71 -8.32
CA VAL A 37 -9.75 4.14 -8.34
C VAL A 37 -8.60 4.95 -8.93
N LEU A 38 -7.35 4.68 -8.52
CA LEU A 38 -6.15 5.34 -9.05
C LEU A 38 -6.06 5.18 -10.59
N GLU A 39 -6.28 3.97 -11.09
CA GLU A 39 -6.29 3.69 -12.53
C GLU A 39 -7.40 4.44 -13.25
N ALA A 40 -8.61 4.44 -12.67
CA ALA A 40 -9.77 5.10 -13.27
C ALA A 40 -9.57 6.62 -13.36
N VAL A 41 -9.12 7.27 -12.27
CA VAL A 41 -8.78 8.70 -12.26
C VAL A 41 -7.69 9.03 -13.28
N TYR A 42 -6.64 8.20 -13.36
CA TYR A 42 -5.56 8.40 -14.31
C TYR A 42 -6.04 8.31 -15.77
N LYS A 43 -6.85 7.29 -16.11
CA LYS A 43 -7.39 7.10 -17.47
C LYS A 43 -8.34 8.23 -17.85
N GLU A 44 -9.25 8.59 -16.95
CA GLU A 44 -10.22 9.65 -17.19
C GLU A 44 -9.54 11.01 -17.41
N GLN A 45 -8.48 11.30 -16.69
CA GLN A 45 -7.72 12.54 -16.85
C GLN A 45 -6.90 12.57 -18.15
N LEU A 46 -6.50 11.42 -18.68
CA LEU A 46 -5.85 11.34 -20.00
C LEU A 46 -6.83 11.59 -21.15
N GLU A 47 -8.06 11.09 -20.99
CA GLU A 47 -9.11 11.14 -22.00
C GLU A 47 -10.41 11.67 -21.35
N PRO A 48 -10.40 12.98 -20.96
CA PRO A 48 -11.57 13.55 -20.31
C PRO A 48 -12.75 13.56 -21.27
N LYS A 49 -13.92 13.23 -20.74
CA LYS A 49 -15.16 13.39 -21.49
C LYS A 49 -15.43 14.89 -21.70
N SER A 50 -16.08 15.21 -22.79
CA SER A 50 -16.56 16.58 -23.04
C SER A 50 -18.09 16.61 -22.92
N ASP A 51 -18.62 17.70 -22.34
CA ASP A 51 -20.05 17.97 -22.37
C ASP A 51 -20.50 18.38 -23.79
N ILE A 52 -21.78 18.66 -23.92
CA ILE A 52 -22.41 19.12 -25.19
C ILE A 52 -21.78 20.42 -25.70
N ALA A 53 -21.23 21.25 -24.81
CA ALA A 53 -20.55 22.49 -25.15
C ALA A 53 -19.05 22.28 -25.47
N GLY A 54 -18.55 21.03 -25.38
CA GLY A 54 -17.14 20.71 -25.61
C GLY A 54 -16.22 20.98 -24.42
N THR A 55 -16.78 21.32 -23.24
CA THR A 55 -16.01 21.55 -22.02
C THR A 55 -15.56 20.21 -21.44
N PRO A 56 -14.25 19.99 -21.25
CA PRO A 56 -13.76 18.78 -20.61
C PRO A 56 -14.27 18.65 -19.18
N HIS A 57 -14.78 17.51 -18.81
CA HIS A 57 -15.15 17.19 -17.44
C HIS A 57 -14.69 15.78 -17.06
N LEU A 58 -14.54 15.55 -15.76
CA LEU A 58 -14.20 14.25 -15.21
C LEU A 58 -15.43 13.64 -14.55
N GLU A 59 -15.71 12.38 -14.85
CA GLU A 59 -16.66 11.59 -14.08
C GLU A 59 -15.99 11.19 -12.78
N HIS A 60 -16.65 11.36 -11.65
CA HIS A 60 -16.08 11.01 -10.36
C HIS A 60 -16.16 9.50 -10.11
N VAL A 61 -15.07 8.80 -10.32
CA VAL A 61 -14.95 7.35 -10.15
C VAL A 61 -14.42 6.98 -8.76
N GLY A 62 -15.07 7.47 -7.71
CA GLY A 62 -14.72 7.12 -6.32
C GLY A 62 -13.65 7.99 -5.68
N SER A 63 -13.17 9.06 -6.34
CA SER A 63 -12.27 10.05 -5.78
C SER A 63 -12.43 11.39 -6.50
N ARG A 64 -12.20 12.49 -5.78
CA ARG A 64 -12.16 13.84 -6.33
C ARG A 64 -10.75 14.36 -6.59
N ILE A 65 -9.74 13.54 -6.36
CA ILE A 65 -8.34 13.89 -6.62
C ILE A 65 -8.07 13.93 -8.12
N ILE A 66 -7.17 14.80 -8.54
CA ILE A 66 -6.63 14.84 -9.89
C ILE A 66 -5.11 14.78 -9.82
N PHE A 67 -4.48 14.27 -10.85
CA PHE A 67 -3.04 14.37 -11.00
C PHE A 67 -2.68 15.77 -11.52
N PRO A 68 -1.79 16.51 -10.84
CA PRO A 68 -1.30 17.79 -11.36
C PRO A 68 -0.58 17.60 -12.69
N LYS A 69 -0.57 18.65 -13.52
CA LYS A 69 0.18 18.65 -14.79
C LYS A 69 1.36 19.57 -14.71
N TYR A 70 2.46 19.20 -15.40
CA TYR A 70 3.55 20.10 -15.68
C TYR A 70 3.16 21.15 -16.73
N SER A 71 4.01 22.14 -16.95
CA SER A 71 3.79 23.21 -17.95
C SER A 71 3.67 22.70 -19.40
N ASP A 72 4.26 21.53 -19.69
CA ASP A 72 4.15 20.84 -20.98
C ASP A 72 2.91 19.93 -21.08
N ALA A 73 1.98 20.04 -20.12
CA ALA A 73 0.76 19.26 -20.00
C ALA A 73 1.00 17.77 -19.66
N GLU A 74 2.23 17.32 -19.40
CA GLU A 74 2.47 15.98 -18.92
C GLU A 74 1.93 15.81 -17.49
N ILE A 75 1.27 14.68 -17.21
CA ILE A 75 0.74 14.35 -15.88
C ILE A 75 1.91 14.08 -14.92
N ARG A 76 1.95 14.85 -13.83
CA ARG A 76 2.86 14.61 -12.72
C ARG A 76 2.28 13.49 -11.84
N LEU A 77 3.09 12.48 -11.56
CA LEU A 77 2.73 11.37 -10.68
C LEU A 77 3.53 11.49 -9.37
N SER A 78 2.84 11.36 -8.24
CA SER A 78 3.49 11.32 -6.92
C SER A 78 2.78 10.36 -5.97
N GLU A 79 3.41 10.00 -4.87
CA GLU A 79 2.82 9.10 -3.88
C GLU A 79 1.57 9.67 -3.21
N GLN A 80 1.38 11.00 -3.27
CA GLN A 80 0.27 11.67 -2.60
C GLN A 80 -1.09 11.28 -3.19
N GLU A 81 -1.20 11.13 -4.51
CA GLU A 81 -2.45 10.72 -5.14
C GLU A 81 -2.89 9.34 -4.64
N LEU A 82 -1.95 8.38 -4.54
CA LEU A 82 -2.24 7.06 -4.00
C LEU A 82 -2.63 7.11 -2.52
N ARG A 83 -1.90 7.91 -1.72
CA ARG A 83 -2.16 8.08 -0.28
C ARG A 83 -3.56 8.63 -0.02
N PHE A 84 -3.98 9.68 -0.74
CA PHE A 84 -5.31 10.27 -0.58
C PHE A 84 -6.42 9.33 -1.05
N ILE A 85 -6.24 8.67 -2.19
CA ILE A 85 -7.20 7.65 -2.67
C ILE A 85 -7.32 6.51 -1.66
N PHE A 86 -6.20 6.05 -1.09
CA PHE A 86 -6.23 5.01 -0.06
C PHE A 86 -7.05 5.45 1.16
N VAL A 87 -6.89 6.68 1.64
CA VAL A 87 -7.65 7.22 2.76
C VAL A 87 -9.15 7.32 2.44
N GLU A 88 -9.51 7.76 1.24
CA GLU A 88 -10.91 7.79 0.79
C GLU A 88 -11.50 6.37 0.80
N GLN A 89 -10.81 5.41 0.19
CA GLN A 89 -11.24 4.00 0.12
C GLN A 89 -11.26 3.33 1.49
N PHE A 90 -10.32 3.66 2.38
CA PHE A 90 -10.32 3.20 3.76
C PHE A 90 -11.58 3.66 4.50
N ASN A 91 -11.92 4.95 4.44
CA ASN A 91 -13.09 5.49 5.11
C ASN A 91 -14.40 4.88 4.57
N GLU A 92 -14.51 4.71 3.26
CA GLU A 92 -15.66 4.09 2.61
C GLU A 92 -15.81 2.62 3.03
N TYR A 93 -14.73 1.86 2.92
CA TYR A 93 -14.69 0.45 3.27
C TYR A 93 -15.02 0.21 4.75
N CYS A 94 -14.45 0.99 5.67
CA CYS A 94 -14.73 0.88 7.10
C CYS A 94 -16.21 1.17 7.39
N ARG A 95 -16.81 2.18 6.75
CA ARG A 95 -18.22 2.50 6.90
C ARG A 95 -19.13 1.36 6.40
N GLU A 96 -18.85 0.80 5.23
CA GLU A 96 -19.63 -0.30 4.63
C GLU A 96 -19.56 -1.59 5.44
N ASN A 97 -18.38 -1.91 5.98
CA ASN A 97 -18.12 -3.11 6.74
C ASN A 97 -18.26 -2.93 8.26
N LYS A 98 -18.72 -1.73 8.71
CA LYS A 98 -18.90 -1.39 10.13
C LYS A 98 -17.64 -1.60 10.98
N LEU A 99 -16.48 -1.35 10.40
CA LEU A 99 -15.20 -1.43 11.10
C LEU A 99 -14.96 -0.11 11.85
N HIS A 100 -14.65 -0.19 13.14
CA HIS A 100 -14.28 0.94 13.98
C HIS A 100 -12.76 1.13 13.98
N TRP A 101 -12.20 1.27 12.76
CA TRP A 101 -10.78 1.51 12.57
C TRP A 101 -10.50 2.98 12.32
N TYR A 102 -9.32 3.39 12.73
CA TYR A 102 -8.82 4.76 12.59
C TYR A 102 -7.50 4.74 11.85
N TYR A 103 -7.06 5.88 11.39
CA TYR A 103 -5.72 6.05 10.82
C TYR A 103 -5.05 7.31 11.36
N SER A 104 -3.73 7.31 11.39
CA SER A 104 -2.90 8.48 11.59
C SER A 104 -1.90 8.61 10.46
N VAL A 105 -1.49 9.85 10.15
CA VAL A 105 -0.51 10.16 9.11
C VAL A 105 0.76 10.66 9.76
N GLU A 106 1.90 10.51 9.07
CA GLU A 106 3.22 10.89 9.59
C GLU A 106 3.42 10.36 11.03
N THR A 107 3.08 9.08 11.22
CA THR A 107 3.10 8.46 12.55
C THR A 107 4.53 8.13 12.96
N PRO A 108 5.02 8.62 14.11
CA PRO A 108 6.38 8.34 14.52
C PRO A 108 6.60 6.85 14.81
N THR A 109 7.79 6.36 14.48
CA THR A 109 8.27 5.02 14.88
C THR A 109 8.37 4.94 16.41
N GLU A 110 8.21 3.75 16.98
CA GLU A 110 8.41 3.52 18.41
C GLU A 110 9.90 3.59 18.77
N ASN A 111 10.74 3.10 17.87
CA ASN A 111 12.18 3.17 18.03
C ASN A 111 12.75 4.45 17.41
N LYS A 112 13.89 4.88 17.94
CA LYS A 112 14.68 5.98 17.40
C LYS A 112 15.79 5.46 16.52
N TYR A 113 16.16 6.23 15.51
CA TYR A 113 17.13 5.86 14.51
C TYR A 113 18.12 6.98 14.23
N LEU A 114 19.37 6.65 13.97
CA LEU A 114 20.34 7.55 13.36
C LEU A 114 20.20 7.47 11.84
N PHE A 115 19.81 8.60 11.23
CA PHE A 115 19.65 8.74 9.78
C PHE A 115 20.89 9.38 9.12
N LYS A 116 21.98 9.56 9.87
CA LYS A 116 23.20 10.21 9.34
C LYS A 116 23.79 9.39 8.21
N GLU A 117 24.18 10.09 7.12
CA GLU A 117 25.02 9.69 5.99
C GLU A 117 25.20 8.18 5.69
N GLN A 118 24.71 7.32 6.56
CA GLN A 118 24.75 5.89 6.43
C GLN A 118 23.60 5.44 5.55
N LYS A 119 23.89 4.54 4.64
CA LYS A 119 22.92 3.91 3.74
C LYS A 119 21.79 3.21 4.48
N LYS A 120 21.94 2.93 5.77
CA LYS A 120 20.97 2.21 6.63
C LYS A 120 20.62 3.02 7.87
N PRO A 121 19.34 3.17 8.23
CA PRO A 121 18.97 3.67 9.55
C PRO A 121 19.43 2.64 10.61
N LYS A 122 20.18 3.09 11.59
CA LYS A 122 20.59 2.27 12.73
C LYS A 122 19.77 2.67 13.95
N ARG A 123 19.16 1.68 14.62
CA ARG A 123 18.46 1.92 15.88
C ARG A 123 19.43 2.48 16.91
N ASP A 124 19.06 3.61 17.53
CA ASP A 124 19.88 4.31 18.53
C ASP A 124 18.99 5.22 19.38
N GLU A 125 19.10 5.13 20.69
CA GLU A 125 18.28 5.92 21.62
C GLU A 125 18.54 7.42 21.53
N GLY A 126 19.74 7.83 21.13
CA GLY A 126 20.10 9.23 20.85
C GLY A 126 19.66 9.73 19.46
N GLY A 127 19.00 8.86 18.68
CA GLY A 127 18.52 9.17 17.33
C GLY A 127 17.19 9.92 17.34
N GLN A 128 16.59 9.99 16.14
CA GLN A 128 15.27 10.58 15.90
C GLN A 128 14.27 9.49 15.51
N SER A 129 13.00 9.69 15.84
CA SER A 129 11.93 8.85 15.30
C SER A 129 11.82 9.02 13.80
N GLY A 130 11.69 7.92 13.09
CA GLY A 130 11.21 7.94 11.72
C GLY A 130 9.71 8.21 11.69
N MET A 131 9.15 8.45 10.50
CA MET A 131 7.72 8.62 10.31
C MET A 131 7.23 7.58 9.31
N PHE A 132 6.06 6.98 9.59
CA PHE A 132 5.32 6.19 8.61
C PHE A 132 4.33 7.10 7.89
N ASP A 133 4.17 6.89 6.60
CA ASP A 133 3.22 7.67 5.81
C ASP A 133 1.80 7.56 6.36
N LEU A 134 1.41 6.35 6.79
CA LEU A 134 0.11 6.07 7.40
C LEU A 134 0.20 4.87 8.34
N THR A 135 -0.55 4.94 9.43
CA THR A 135 -0.73 3.84 10.38
C THR A 135 -2.22 3.59 10.58
N ILE A 136 -2.66 2.33 10.51
CA ILE A 136 -4.02 1.94 10.83
C ILE A 136 -4.08 1.48 12.28
N HIS A 137 -5.15 1.88 12.96
CA HIS A 137 -5.44 1.56 14.36
C HIS A 137 -6.79 0.87 14.49
N ASP A 138 -6.91 -0.01 15.47
CA ASP A 138 -8.19 -0.61 15.86
C ASP A 138 -9.06 0.37 16.68
N GLU A 139 -10.19 -0.10 17.17
CA GLU A 139 -11.14 0.65 17.99
C GLU A 139 -10.57 1.12 19.34
N CYS A 140 -9.50 0.48 19.83
CA CYS A 140 -8.78 0.83 21.03
C CYS A 140 -7.55 1.72 20.76
N PHE A 141 -7.40 2.22 19.52
CA PHE A 141 -6.26 3.00 19.03
C PHE A 141 -4.93 2.24 19.03
N LYS A 142 -4.96 0.91 19.13
CA LYS A 142 -3.78 0.08 18.98
C LYS A 142 -3.39 0.00 17.50
N ARG A 143 -2.10 0.11 17.20
CA ARG A 143 -1.58 -0.04 15.84
C ARG A 143 -1.81 -1.46 15.33
N ILE A 144 -2.41 -1.61 14.17
CA ILE A 144 -2.63 -2.89 13.49
C ILE A 144 -1.91 -2.99 12.15
N ALA A 145 -1.61 -1.87 11.51
CA ALA A 145 -0.81 -1.85 10.29
C ALA A 145 0.02 -0.58 10.14
N LEU A 146 1.23 -0.73 9.59
CA LEU A 146 2.17 0.34 9.22
C LEU A 146 2.29 0.36 7.70
N ILE A 147 2.18 1.54 7.09
CA ILE A 147 2.12 1.68 5.63
C ILE A 147 3.10 2.75 5.16
N GLU A 148 3.86 2.40 4.12
CA GLU A 148 4.69 3.32 3.33
C GLU A 148 4.19 3.33 1.88
N PHE A 149 4.03 4.53 1.32
CA PHE A 149 3.63 4.73 -0.07
C PHE A 149 4.81 5.14 -0.93
N LYS A 150 4.84 4.67 -2.18
CA LYS A 150 5.82 5.10 -3.17
C LYS A 150 5.18 5.26 -4.54
N ALA A 151 5.74 6.18 -5.30
CA ALA A 151 5.36 6.36 -6.69
C ALA A 151 6.58 6.31 -7.60
N LEU A 152 6.40 5.77 -8.80
CA LEU A 152 7.41 5.68 -9.85
C LEU A 152 8.61 4.81 -9.43
N ASN A 153 9.81 5.32 -9.67
CA ASN A 153 11.06 4.62 -9.41
C ASN A 153 12.00 5.54 -8.61
N PRO A 154 11.74 5.75 -7.30
CA PRO A 154 12.58 6.60 -6.48
C PRO A 154 14.01 6.05 -6.35
N LYS A 155 14.91 6.87 -5.77
CA LYS A 155 16.28 6.46 -5.50
C LYS A 155 16.30 5.28 -4.53
N GLU A 156 17.32 4.43 -4.67
CA GLU A 156 17.51 3.25 -3.83
C GLU A 156 17.48 3.57 -2.33
N SER A 157 18.16 4.65 -1.92
CA SER A 157 18.18 5.08 -0.51
C SER A 157 16.79 5.37 0.08
N CYS A 158 15.82 5.81 -0.74
CA CYS A 158 14.46 6.04 -0.29
C CYS A 158 13.74 4.70 -0.01
N PHE A 159 13.92 3.71 -0.88
CA PHE A 159 13.38 2.37 -0.65
C PHE A 159 13.96 1.72 0.60
N THR A 160 15.29 1.72 0.70
CA THR A 160 16.00 1.07 1.80
C THR A 160 15.58 1.60 3.16
N LYS A 161 15.52 2.93 3.30
CA LYS A 161 15.14 3.58 4.56
C LYS A 161 13.76 3.16 5.01
N ASP A 162 12.77 3.24 4.12
CA ASP A 162 11.38 3.00 4.47
C ASP A 162 11.11 1.51 4.69
N PHE A 163 11.70 0.66 3.86
CA PHE A 163 11.57 -0.78 4.02
C PHE A 163 12.21 -1.28 5.33
N LEU A 164 13.37 -0.74 5.71
CA LEU A 164 14.01 -1.09 6.97
C LEU A 164 13.20 -0.64 8.18
N LYS A 165 12.58 0.55 8.14
CA LYS A 165 11.65 0.98 9.21
C LYS A 165 10.51 -0.02 9.39
N LEU A 166 9.84 -0.39 8.30
CA LEU A 166 8.74 -1.36 8.32
C LEU A 166 9.19 -2.69 8.91
N ARG A 167 10.36 -3.19 8.51
CA ARG A 167 10.91 -4.45 9.03
C ARG A 167 11.19 -4.40 10.53
N GLU A 168 11.82 -3.33 11.00
CA GLU A 168 12.23 -3.21 12.42
C GLU A 168 11.04 -3.00 13.36
N GLU A 169 10.02 -2.25 12.91
CA GLU A 169 8.84 -1.93 13.70
C GLU A 169 7.71 -2.96 13.54
N GLY A 170 7.72 -3.76 12.47
CA GLY A 170 6.63 -4.65 12.08
C GLY A 170 6.71 -6.07 12.63
N LYS A 171 7.39 -6.33 13.75
CA LYS A 171 7.57 -7.71 14.26
C LYS A 171 6.25 -8.37 14.68
N GLU A 172 5.30 -7.59 15.19
CA GLU A 172 3.98 -8.05 15.66
C GLU A 172 2.81 -7.31 15.02
N ILE A 173 3.10 -6.47 14.01
CA ILE A 173 2.13 -5.58 13.35
C ILE A 173 2.21 -5.84 11.84
N LEU A 174 1.08 -5.77 11.14
CA LEU A 174 1.07 -5.86 9.69
C LEU A 174 1.86 -4.70 9.08
N THR A 175 2.69 -4.98 8.11
CA THR A 175 3.45 -3.95 7.40
C THR A 175 3.17 -4.02 5.91
N TYR A 176 3.03 -2.85 5.31
CA TYR A 176 2.71 -2.68 3.90
C TYR A 176 3.64 -1.68 3.24
N PHE A 177 4.17 -2.07 2.10
CA PHE A 177 4.87 -1.19 1.18
C PHE A 177 4.06 -1.14 -0.11
N ILE A 178 3.36 -0.03 -0.34
CA ILE A 178 2.39 0.12 -1.41
C ILE A 178 2.94 1.10 -2.42
N MET A 179 3.08 0.69 -3.68
CA MET A 179 3.62 1.56 -4.71
C MET A 179 2.86 1.47 -6.04
N TYR A 180 3.01 2.50 -6.86
CA TYR A 180 2.60 2.43 -8.24
C TYR A 180 3.68 2.97 -9.18
N ILE A 181 3.66 2.45 -10.40
CA ILE A 181 4.58 2.82 -11.47
C ILE A 181 3.80 3.17 -12.74
N LYS A 182 4.40 3.95 -13.63
CA LYS A 182 3.74 4.31 -14.90
C LYS A 182 3.60 3.08 -15.79
N SER A 183 4.68 2.34 -15.98
CA SER A 183 4.73 1.10 -16.78
C SER A 183 5.93 0.26 -16.37
N TYR A 184 6.00 -0.99 -16.82
CA TYR A 184 7.13 -1.87 -16.50
C TYR A 184 7.57 -2.72 -17.69
N ARG A 185 8.83 -3.13 -17.63
CA ARG A 185 9.43 -4.19 -18.43
C ARG A 185 9.98 -5.25 -17.47
N SER A 186 10.41 -6.39 -17.96
CA SER A 186 11.02 -7.43 -17.13
C SER A 186 12.20 -6.93 -16.31
N ASP A 187 13.04 -6.08 -16.93
CA ASP A 187 14.18 -5.46 -16.26
C ASP A 187 13.79 -4.41 -15.23
N THR A 188 12.65 -3.73 -15.39
CA THR A 188 12.12 -2.79 -14.41
C THR A 188 11.75 -3.49 -13.11
N ILE A 189 11.06 -4.63 -13.21
CA ILE A 189 10.68 -5.43 -12.05
C ILE A 189 11.92 -5.94 -11.31
N ALA A 190 12.90 -6.48 -12.06
CA ALA A 190 14.15 -6.96 -11.47
C ALA A 190 14.89 -5.84 -10.73
N ARG A 191 15.02 -4.65 -11.32
CA ARG A 191 15.68 -3.50 -10.67
C ARG A 191 14.92 -2.99 -9.45
N LEU A 192 13.59 -2.99 -9.49
CA LEU A 192 12.79 -2.62 -8.31
C LEU A 192 12.99 -3.64 -7.19
N TYR A 193 12.96 -4.92 -7.53
CA TYR A 193 13.25 -5.99 -6.61
C TYR A 193 14.62 -5.80 -5.95
N ASP A 194 15.66 -5.60 -6.77
CA ASP A 194 17.03 -5.39 -6.28
C ASP A 194 17.12 -4.17 -5.35
N LYS A 195 16.46 -3.07 -5.69
CA LYS A 195 16.44 -1.86 -4.84
C LYS A 195 15.77 -2.09 -3.50
N ILE A 196 14.70 -2.88 -3.46
CA ILE A 196 13.94 -3.13 -2.24
C ILE A 196 14.67 -4.15 -1.35
N PHE A 197 15.20 -5.21 -1.94
CA PHE A 197 15.68 -6.37 -1.19
C PHE A 197 17.20 -6.51 -1.13
N ASN A 198 17.95 -5.96 -2.11
CA ASN A 198 19.41 -6.07 -2.16
C ASN A 198 20.13 -4.79 -1.69
N ALA A 199 19.40 -3.78 -1.26
CA ALA A 199 19.95 -2.47 -0.86
C ALA A 199 20.82 -2.53 0.42
N THR A 200 21.17 -3.70 0.90
CA THR A 200 21.92 -3.89 2.13
C THR A 200 23.14 -4.76 1.87
N ASP A 201 24.31 -4.13 1.72
CA ASP A 201 25.58 -4.81 1.41
C ASP A 201 26.01 -5.86 2.45
N ASP A 202 25.48 -5.86 3.68
CA ASP A 202 25.93 -6.74 4.75
C ASP A 202 24.94 -7.82 5.17
N ASP A 203 23.65 -7.61 4.93
CA ASP A 203 22.62 -8.61 5.22
C ASP A 203 21.72 -8.72 4.00
N LYS A 204 21.90 -9.75 3.19
CA LYS A 204 20.94 -10.11 2.15
C LYS A 204 19.60 -10.33 2.82
N ILE A 205 18.75 -9.31 2.76
CA ILE A 205 17.38 -9.44 3.26
C ILE A 205 16.72 -10.52 2.42
N ASN A 206 16.54 -11.68 2.99
CA ASN A 206 15.75 -12.70 2.34
C ASN A 206 14.30 -12.20 2.38
N TYR A 207 13.68 -11.99 1.23
CA TYR A 207 12.27 -11.62 1.12
C TYR A 207 11.35 -12.51 1.98
N LYS A 208 11.71 -13.80 2.13
CA LYS A 208 10.96 -14.76 2.95
C LYS A 208 11.03 -14.47 4.45
N ASP A 209 11.99 -13.67 4.88
CA ASP A 209 12.19 -13.35 6.30
C ASP A 209 11.54 -12.02 6.68
N THR A 210 10.83 -11.38 5.75
CA THR A 210 10.12 -10.14 6.02
C THR A 210 8.60 -10.37 6.04
N ASN A 211 7.93 -9.91 7.09
CA ASN A 211 6.47 -9.89 7.18
C ASN A 211 5.85 -8.72 6.39
N THR A 212 6.66 -8.00 5.59
CA THR A 212 6.18 -6.83 4.85
C THR A 212 5.45 -7.25 3.58
N ASN A 213 4.20 -6.86 3.47
CA ASN A 213 3.37 -7.06 2.30
C ASN A 213 3.72 -6.00 1.24
N LEU A 214 4.21 -6.44 0.10
CA LEU A 214 4.59 -5.56 -1.00
C LEU A 214 3.51 -5.58 -2.09
N HIS A 215 2.93 -4.41 -2.35
CA HIS A 215 1.95 -4.21 -3.41
C HIS A 215 2.49 -3.21 -4.43
N CYS A 216 2.51 -3.60 -5.69
CA CYS A 216 2.92 -2.72 -6.79
C CYS A 216 1.88 -2.75 -7.92
N PHE A 217 1.51 -1.58 -8.41
CA PHE A 217 0.54 -1.39 -9.46
C PHE A 217 1.12 -0.61 -10.63
N ALA A 218 0.81 -1.01 -11.86
CA ALA A 218 1.21 -0.32 -13.07
C ALA A 218 0.01 0.36 -13.74
N LEU A 219 0.08 1.69 -13.91
CA LEU A 219 -0.98 2.48 -14.55
C LEU A 219 -1.16 2.12 -16.02
N LYS A 220 -0.06 1.84 -16.72
CA LYS A 220 -0.01 1.45 -18.14
C LYS A 220 0.84 0.19 -18.29
N PRO A 221 0.33 -0.99 -17.96
CA PRO A 221 1.10 -2.22 -18.16
C PRO A 221 1.38 -2.46 -19.65
N PRO A 222 2.40 -3.22 -20.00
CA PRO A 222 2.61 -3.68 -21.37
C PRO A 222 1.40 -4.46 -21.87
N LYS A 223 1.14 -4.40 -23.16
CA LYS A 223 -0.01 -5.07 -23.79
C LYS A 223 -0.08 -6.55 -23.38
N GLY A 224 -1.22 -6.97 -22.86
CA GLY A 224 -1.45 -8.35 -22.41
C GLY A 224 -0.81 -8.71 -21.07
N LYS A 225 -0.28 -7.72 -20.33
CA LYS A 225 0.25 -7.92 -18.98
C LYS A 225 -0.70 -7.34 -17.92
N PRO A 226 -0.72 -7.91 -16.71
CA PRO A 226 -1.56 -7.41 -15.61
C PRO A 226 -1.07 -6.05 -15.09
N ASN A 227 -1.98 -5.29 -14.49
CA ASN A 227 -1.65 -4.06 -13.78
C ASN A 227 -0.94 -4.33 -12.45
N ILE A 228 -1.28 -5.45 -11.78
CA ILE A 228 -0.63 -5.87 -10.55
C ILE A 228 0.73 -6.48 -10.91
N VAL A 229 1.77 -5.94 -10.31
CA VAL A 229 3.16 -6.40 -10.50
C VAL A 229 3.50 -7.34 -9.37
N GLU A 230 3.71 -8.61 -9.69
CA GLU A 230 4.14 -9.61 -8.72
C GLU A 230 5.68 -9.68 -8.67
N PHE A 231 6.23 -9.64 -7.47
CA PHE A 231 7.65 -9.79 -7.21
C PHE A 231 7.97 -11.26 -6.90
N ASN A 232 8.11 -12.07 -7.94
CA ASN A 232 8.47 -13.49 -7.78
C ASN A 232 9.99 -13.69 -7.76
N HIS A 233 10.49 -14.35 -6.74
CA HIS A 233 11.91 -14.69 -6.55
C HIS A 233 12.49 -15.56 -7.69
N ASN A 234 11.64 -16.20 -8.51
CA ASN A 234 12.05 -17.22 -9.48
C ASN A 234 12.44 -16.69 -10.86
N SER A 235 12.33 -15.36 -11.12
CA SER A 235 12.61 -14.82 -12.46
C SER A 235 14.11 -14.57 -12.76
N ASN A 236 15.00 -14.72 -11.79
CA ASN A 236 16.42 -14.38 -11.96
C ASN A 236 17.35 -15.58 -12.26
N ASN A 237 16.83 -16.82 -12.37
CA ASN A 237 17.69 -18.00 -12.64
C ASN A 237 17.84 -18.36 -14.13
N SER A 238 17.44 -17.52 -15.07
CA SER A 238 17.53 -17.82 -16.50
C SER A 238 18.45 -16.88 -17.28
N LYS A 239 19.58 -16.44 -16.69
CA LYS A 239 20.72 -15.92 -17.44
C LYS A 239 22.02 -16.29 -16.72
N LYS A 240 22.54 -17.45 -17.01
CA LYS A 240 23.95 -17.75 -17.05
C LYS A 240 24.31 -18.12 -18.48
#